data_d84716b6ea69df980e8970f24ba9389e
#
_entry.id   d84716b6ea69df980e8970f24ba9389e
#
_cell.length_a   1.000
_cell.length_b   1.000
_cell.length_c   1.000
_cell.angle_alpha   90.00
_cell.angle_beta   90.00
_cell.angle_gamma   90.00
#
_symmetry.space_group_name_H-M   'P 1'
#
loop_
_entity.id
_entity.type
_entity.pdbx_description
1 polymer ?
#
loop_
_entity_poly.entity_id
_entity_poly.type
_entity_poly.pdbx_seq_one_letter_code
_entity_poly.pdbx_strand_id
1 'polypeptide(L)'
;MNKPNIKQQLRRGFFALAIVGALLTLPKAQAQPIPATFNSTDCEHVISVRTVGPTTIITSSITACFHGTFEGTLVGTERDVIHPNGTVTGQASGVFSGTVNGRSGTCVLSLEVSITRNGDVTHWVVDQGTGDLAGLHGQGTTQGDAIEHGPGCPGSGFDCTDCPPATGTCDDSFTVDYTGQIDFAP
;
A
#
# COMPACT_ATOMS: atom_id res chain seq x y z
N MET A 1 80.52 38.47 -26.12
CA MET A 1 79.09 38.77 -26.13
C MET A 1 78.35 37.54 -26.63
N ASN A 2 77.97 36.62 -25.74
CA ASN A 2 77.25 35.42 -26.09
C ASN A 2 75.75 35.68 -26.03
N LYS A 3 75.02 35.52 -27.12
CA LYS A 3 73.57 35.59 -27.20
C LYS A 3 72.97 34.31 -26.63
N PRO A 4 72.01 34.34 -25.69
CA PRO A 4 71.37 33.16 -25.20
C PRO A 4 70.41 32.59 -26.22
N ASN A 5 70.45 31.27 -26.38
CA ASN A 5 69.71 30.49 -27.35
C ASN A 5 68.25 30.31 -26.88
N ILE A 6 67.35 31.01 -27.54
CA ILE A 6 65.87 31.11 -27.21
C ILE A 6 65.12 29.78 -27.39
N LYS A 7 65.75 28.74 -27.86
CA LYS A 7 65.09 27.46 -28.13
C LYS A 7 64.99 26.50 -26.96
N GLN A 8 65.48 26.84 -25.78
CA GLN A 8 65.46 25.98 -24.60
C GLN A 8 64.37 26.33 -23.54
N GLN A 9 63.64 27.40 -23.72
CA GLN A 9 62.59 27.79 -22.74
C GLN A 9 61.17 27.38 -23.10
N LEU A 10 60.93 26.71 -24.23
CA LEU A 10 59.57 26.30 -24.69
C LEU A 10 59.20 24.84 -24.37
N ARG A 11 59.93 24.17 -23.45
CA ARG A 11 59.60 22.80 -23.01
C ARG A 11 59.17 22.64 -21.56
N ARG A 12 58.84 23.73 -20.89
CA ARG A 12 58.34 23.68 -19.51
C ARG A 12 57.02 24.42 -19.44
N GLY A 13 55.91 23.66 -19.56
CA GLY A 13 54.64 24.25 -19.24
C GLY A 13 53.51 23.78 -20.12
N PHE A 14 53.12 22.53 -19.99
CA PHE A 14 51.73 22.10 -20.21
C PHE A 14 51.58 20.68 -19.64
N PHE A 15 51.77 20.54 -18.34
CA PHE A 15 51.07 19.50 -17.62
C PHE A 15 49.72 20.11 -17.24
N ALA A 16 48.79 20.15 -18.20
CA ALA A 16 47.39 20.34 -17.90
C ALA A 16 46.93 19.12 -17.10
N LEU A 17 46.76 19.30 -15.80
CA LEU A 17 46.15 18.34 -14.92
C LEU A 17 44.68 18.23 -15.33
N ALA A 18 44.36 17.33 -16.26
CA ALA A 18 43.00 16.92 -16.54
C ALA A 18 42.48 16.12 -15.33
N ILE A 19 41.96 16.83 -14.31
CA ILE A 19 41.14 16.23 -13.30
C ILE A 19 39.82 15.88 -13.99
N VAL A 20 39.79 14.68 -14.56
CA VAL A 20 38.57 14.03 -14.98
C VAL A 20 37.79 13.77 -13.68
N GLY A 21 36.88 14.68 -13.37
CA GLY A 21 35.88 14.47 -12.31
C GLY A 21 35.05 13.26 -12.69
N ALA A 22 35.46 12.08 -12.26
CA ALA A 22 34.59 10.92 -12.22
C ALA A 22 33.48 11.29 -11.23
N LEU A 23 32.35 11.76 -11.75
CA LEU A 23 31.08 11.77 -11.04
C LEU A 23 30.81 10.32 -10.68
N LEU A 24 31.22 9.92 -9.48
CA LEU A 24 30.79 8.69 -8.86
C LEU A 24 29.28 8.82 -8.66
N THR A 25 28.51 8.36 -9.65
CA THR A 25 27.09 8.08 -9.45
C THR A 25 27.05 6.92 -8.47
N LEU A 26 26.96 7.25 -7.17
CA LEU A 26 26.68 6.25 -6.15
C LEU A 26 25.39 5.54 -6.57
N PRO A 27 25.40 4.22 -6.63
CA PRO A 27 24.17 3.49 -6.90
C PRO A 27 23.18 3.91 -5.81
N LYS A 28 22.01 4.40 -6.23
CA LYS A 28 20.91 4.67 -5.31
C LYS A 28 20.63 3.37 -4.57
N ALA A 29 20.81 3.35 -3.26
CA ALA A 29 20.50 2.16 -2.48
C ALA A 29 19.03 1.85 -2.71
N GLN A 30 18.75 0.75 -3.40
CA GLN A 30 17.39 0.25 -3.53
C GLN A 30 16.98 -0.27 -2.15
N ALA A 31 15.84 0.22 -1.64
CA ALA A 31 15.25 -0.35 -0.45
C ALA A 31 15.00 -1.85 -0.68
N GLN A 32 15.39 -2.69 0.27
CA GLN A 32 15.09 -4.11 0.17
C GLN A 32 13.63 -4.34 0.57
N PRO A 33 12.86 -5.10 -0.23
CA PRO A 33 11.50 -5.46 0.13
C PRO A 33 11.46 -6.22 1.46
N ILE A 34 10.53 -5.84 2.31
CA ILE A 34 10.27 -6.45 3.62
C ILE A 34 8.99 -7.26 3.47
N PRO A 35 8.97 -8.57 3.84
CA PRO A 35 7.73 -9.34 3.87
C PRO A 35 6.67 -8.66 4.74
N ALA A 36 5.45 -8.62 4.26
CA ALA A 36 4.30 -8.09 4.98
C ALA A 36 3.25 -9.19 5.16
N THR A 37 2.81 -9.38 6.41
CA THR A 37 1.71 -10.28 6.75
C THR A 37 0.85 -9.59 7.78
N PHE A 38 -0.43 -9.47 7.50
CA PHE A 38 -1.39 -8.80 8.37
C PHE A 38 -2.78 -9.33 8.10
N ASN A 39 -3.69 -9.10 9.03
CA ASN A 39 -5.11 -9.35 8.84
C ASN A 39 -5.91 -8.06 9.06
N SER A 40 -7.14 -8.05 8.58
CA SER A 40 -8.11 -7.03 8.91
C SER A 40 -9.41 -7.63 9.40
N THR A 41 -10.12 -6.84 10.18
CA THR A 41 -11.55 -7.00 10.46
C THR A 41 -12.25 -5.78 9.90
N ASP A 42 -13.09 -6.01 8.92
CA ASP A 42 -13.75 -4.99 8.14
C ASP A 42 -15.21 -4.87 8.55
N CYS A 43 -15.69 -3.64 8.67
CA CYS A 43 -17.06 -3.27 8.92
C CYS A 43 -17.55 -2.40 7.76
N GLU A 44 -18.61 -2.85 7.10
CA GLU A 44 -19.21 -2.14 5.99
C GLU A 44 -20.56 -1.57 6.34
N HIS A 45 -20.81 -0.36 5.80
CA HIS A 45 -22.13 0.28 5.78
C HIS A 45 -22.50 0.61 4.35
N VAL A 46 -23.60 0.05 3.86
CA VAL A 46 -24.10 0.27 2.52
C VAL A 46 -24.60 1.71 2.36
N ILE A 47 -23.94 2.47 1.49
CA ILE A 47 -24.34 3.83 1.13
C ILE A 47 -25.39 3.82 0.03
N SER A 48 -25.22 2.97 -0.98
CA SER A 48 -26.14 2.88 -2.10
C SER A 48 -26.12 1.52 -2.79
N VAL A 49 -27.29 1.12 -3.29
CA VAL A 49 -27.45 -0.04 -4.18
C VAL A 49 -28.11 0.43 -5.47
N ARG A 50 -27.51 0.10 -6.61
CA ARG A 50 -28.01 0.46 -7.92
C ARG A 50 -28.03 -0.75 -8.85
N THR A 51 -29.14 -0.97 -9.53
CA THR A 51 -29.25 -2.03 -10.55
C THR A 51 -29.21 -1.42 -11.95
N VAL A 52 -28.37 -1.97 -12.82
CA VAL A 52 -28.24 -1.57 -14.23
C VAL A 52 -28.35 -2.83 -15.09
N GLY A 53 -29.51 -3.02 -15.70
CA GLY A 53 -29.82 -4.29 -16.36
C GLY A 53 -29.76 -5.44 -15.36
N PRO A 54 -29.00 -6.52 -15.65
CA PRO A 54 -28.86 -7.66 -14.75
C PRO A 54 -27.71 -7.52 -13.73
N THR A 55 -27.06 -6.36 -13.67
CA THR A 55 -25.89 -6.10 -12.82
C THR A 55 -26.31 -5.25 -11.62
N THR A 56 -25.86 -5.62 -10.42
CA THR A 56 -26.03 -4.82 -9.20
C THR A 56 -24.72 -4.16 -8.83
N ILE A 57 -24.77 -2.89 -8.48
CA ILE A 57 -23.63 -2.10 -8.01
C ILE A 57 -23.93 -1.67 -6.58
N ILE A 58 -23.04 -2.01 -5.66
CA ILE A 58 -23.09 -1.63 -4.26
C ILE A 58 -21.96 -0.63 -4.01
N THR A 59 -22.23 0.40 -3.23
CA THR A 59 -21.22 1.30 -2.71
C THR A 59 -21.35 1.35 -1.21
N SER A 60 -20.26 1.09 -0.50
CA SER A 60 -20.19 1.02 0.95
C SER A 60 -19.15 2.00 1.48
N SER A 61 -19.33 2.47 2.72
CA SER A 61 -18.22 2.95 3.54
C SER A 61 -17.63 1.77 4.29
N ILE A 62 -16.31 1.74 4.39
CA ILE A 62 -15.59 0.71 5.13
C ILE A 62 -14.80 1.32 6.28
N THR A 63 -14.75 0.60 7.39
CA THR A 63 -13.80 0.82 8.47
C THR A 63 -13.17 -0.53 8.77
N ALA A 64 -11.84 -0.59 8.70
CA ALA A 64 -11.09 -1.82 8.93
C ALA A 64 -10.07 -1.64 10.04
N CYS A 65 -9.96 -2.64 10.91
CA CYS A 65 -8.88 -2.76 11.88
C CYS A 65 -7.85 -3.75 11.37
N PHE A 66 -6.61 -3.31 11.34
CA PHE A 66 -5.47 -4.10 10.87
C PHE A 66 -4.59 -4.53 12.03
N HIS A 67 -4.12 -5.79 11.98
CA HIS A 67 -3.18 -6.36 12.94
C HIS A 67 -2.04 -7.08 12.23
N GLY A 68 -0.82 -6.90 12.72
CA GLY A 68 0.39 -7.51 12.16
C GLY A 68 1.39 -6.49 11.61
N THR A 69 1.87 -6.66 10.38
CA THR A 69 2.78 -5.69 9.76
C THR A 69 2.17 -4.29 9.69
N PHE A 70 0.88 -4.21 9.41
CA PHE A 70 0.05 -3.03 9.57
C PHE A 70 -0.72 -3.17 10.89
N GLU A 71 -0.63 -2.15 11.74
CA GLU A 71 -1.30 -2.10 13.03
C GLU A 71 -2.03 -0.76 13.15
N GLY A 72 -3.36 -0.75 13.09
CA GLY A 72 -4.13 0.49 13.09
C GLY A 72 -5.46 0.38 12.36
N THR A 73 -5.96 1.52 11.89
CA THR A 73 -7.31 1.64 11.33
C THR A 73 -7.29 2.19 9.92
N LEU A 74 -8.13 1.66 9.04
CA LEU A 74 -8.43 2.20 7.72
C LEU A 74 -9.86 2.71 7.71
N VAL A 75 -10.07 3.87 7.08
CA VAL A 75 -11.40 4.41 6.77
C VAL A 75 -11.45 4.74 5.28
N GLY A 76 -12.46 4.23 4.61
CA GLY A 76 -12.53 4.36 3.15
C GLY A 76 -13.91 4.07 2.57
N THR A 77 -13.90 3.76 1.30
CA THR A 77 -15.09 3.35 0.54
C THR A 77 -14.77 2.17 -0.35
N GLU A 78 -15.77 1.34 -0.57
CA GLU A 78 -15.73 0.23 -1.50
C GLU A 78 -16.87 0.33 -2.50
N ARG A 79 -16.62 -0.18 -3.69
CA ARG A 79 -17.60 -0.26 -4.75
C ARG A 79 -17.54 -1.62 -5.41
N ASP A 80 -18.59 -2.40 -5.24
CA ASP A 80 -18.75 -3.73 -5.81
C ASP A 80 -19.68 -3.76 -7.00
N VAL A 81 -19.36 -4.63 -7.93
CA VAL A 81 -20.17 -4.94 -9.10
C VAL A 81 -20.48 -6.43 -9.09
N ILE A 82 -21.72 -6.76 -8.80
CA ILE A 82 -22.23 -8.14 -8.83
C ILE A 82 -22.74 -8.42 -10.24
N HIS A 83 -22.08 -9.35 -10.92
CA HIS A 83 -22.39 -9.74 -12.28
C HIS A 83 -23.46 -10.82 -12.33
N PRO A 84 -24.21 -10.95 -13.46
CA PRO A 84 -25.29 -11.94 -13.61
C PRO A 84 -24.86 -13.40 -13.44
N ASN A 85 -23.58 -13.70 -13.63
CA ASN A 85 -23.00 -15.03 -13.45
C ASN A 85 -22.62 -15.33 -11.98
N GLY A 86 -22.88 -14.38 -11.06
CA GLY A 86 -22.57 -14.49 -9.64
C GLY A 86 -21.13 -14.16 -9.27
N THR A 87 -20.32 -13.64 -10.22
CA THR A 87 -19.00 -13.10 -9.86
C THR A 87 -19.13 -11.69 -9.32
N VAL A 88 -18.24 -11.28 -8.43
CA VAL A 88 -18.13 -9.90 -7.93
C VAL A 88 -16.78 -9.35 -8.31
N THR A 89 -16.77 -8.11 -8.76
CA THR A 89 -15.53 -7.33 -8.92
C THR A 89 -15.68 -6.05 -8.13
N GLY A 90 -14.70 -5.75 -7.27
CA GLY A 90 -14.74 -4.61 -6.36
C GLY A 90 -13.47 -3.79 -6.40
N GLN A 91 -13.59 -2.57 -5.94
CA GLN A 91 -12.48 -1.65 -5.69
C GLN A 91 -12.74 -0.94 -4.38
N ALA A 92 -11.78 -1.06 -3.46
CA ALA A 92 -11.79 -0.30 -2.22
C ALA A 92 -10.59 0.63 -2.17
N SER A 93 -10.73 1.76 -1.49
CA SER A 93 -9.63 2.65 -1.19
C SER A 93 -9.93 3.43 0.08
N GLY A 94 -8.90 3.56 0.94
CA GLY A 94 -9.03 4.26 2.20
C GLY A 94 -7.72 4.81 2.71
N VAL A 95 -7.83 5.66 3.72
CA VAL A 95 -6.69 6.17 4.47
C VAL A 95 -6.46 5.27 5.68
N PHE A 96 -5.31 4.62 5.70
CA PHE A 96 -4.81 3.91 6.87
C PHE A 96 -4.13 4.91 7.82
N SER A 97 -4.34 4.74 9.10
CA SER A 97 -3.69 5.49 10.18
C SER A 97 -3.22 4.52 11.26
N GLY A 98 -1.92 4.54 11.56
CA GLY A 98 -1.36 3.58 12.52
C GLY A 98 0.14 3.42 12.36
N THR A 99 0.62 2.19 12.55
CA THR A 99 2.02 1.84 12.33
C THR A 99 2.15 0.78 11.25
N VAL A 100 3.22 0.88 10.46
CA VAL A 100 3.62 -0.15 9.51
C VAL A 100 5.05 -0.54 9.83
N ASN A 101 5.25 -1.80 10.24
CA ASN A 101 6.55 -2.31 10.69
C ASN A 101 7.18 -1.39 11.78
N GLY A 102 6.35 -0.91 12.72
CA GLY A 102 6.75 -0.05 13.84
C GLY A 102 6.96 1.44 13.50
N ARG A 103 6.75 1.88 12.26
CA ARG A 103 6.81 3.29 11.85
C ARG A 103 5.41 3.89 11.84
N SER A 104 5.22 5.06 12.42
CA SER A 104 3.91 5.70 12.58
C SER A 104 3.61 6.68 11.46
N GLY A 105 2.33 6.75 11.07
CA GLY A 105 1.88 7.71 10.06
C GLY A 105 0.54 7.33 9.44
N THR A 106 0.30 7.89 8.26
CA THR A 106 -0.85 7.53 7.42
C THR A 106 -0.37 7.13 6.03
N CYS A 107 -1.13 6.28 5.34
CA CYS A 107 -0.92 5.98 3.92
C CYS A 107 -2.27 5.72 3.24
N VAL A 108 -2.27 5.68 1.92
CA VAL A 108 -3.44 5.24 1.14
C VAL A 108 -3.27 3.75 0.84
N LEU A 109 -4.27 2.96 1.18
CA LEU A 109 -4.39 1.56 0.81
C LEU A 109 -5.51 1.43 -0.22
N SER A 110 -5.19 0.80 -1.35
CA SER A 110 -6.14 0.50 -2.43
C SER A 110 -6.22 -0.99 -2.65
N LEU A 111 -7.41 -1.50 -2.87
CA LEU A 111 -7.70 -2.92 -3.05
C LEU A 111 -8.50 -3.15 -4.33
N GLU A 112 -8.16 -4.20 -5.06
CA GLU A 112 -8.95 -4.72 -6.18
C GLU A 112 -9.43 -6.12 -5.81
N VAL A 113 -10.75 -6.28 -5.71
CA VAL A 113 -11.42 -7.50 -5.25
C VAL A 113 -11.97 -8.27 -6.43
N SER A 114 -11.80 -9.58 -6.43
CA SER A 114 -12.42 -10.49 -7.39
C SER A 114 -12.90 -11.73 -6.67
N ILE A 115 -14.21 -11.89 -6.57
CA ILE A 115 -14.88 -13.04 -5.96
C ILE A 115 -15.47 -13.89 -7.08
N THR A 116 -15.10 -15.14 -7.11
CA THR A 116 -15.55 -16.11 -8.10
C THR A 116 -15.97 -17.41 -7.42
N ARG A 117 -16.47 -18.36 -8.20
CA ARG A 117 -16.78 -19.73 -7.69
C ARG A 117 -15.53 -20.51 -7.25
N ASN A 118 -14.34 -20.03 -7.61
CA ASN A 118 -13.06 -20.69 -7.32
C ASN A 118 -12.36 -20.04 -6.10
N GLY A 119 -13.01 -19.10 -5.44
CA GLY A 119 -12.51 -18.36 -4.28
C GLY A 119 -12.32 -16.86 -4.56
N ASP A 120 -11.84 -16.17 -3.54
CA ASP A 120 -11.67 -14.75 -3.49
C ASP A 120 -10.19 -14.40 -3.69
N VAL A 121 -9.94 -13.39 -4.48
CA VAL A 121 -8.60 -12.81 -4.65
C VAL A 121 -8.72 -11.31 -4.53
N THR A 122 -7.98 -10.74 -3.58
CA THR A 122 -7.82 -9.30 -3.44
C THR A 122 -6.36 -8.94 -3.66
N HIS A 123 -6.10 -7.99 -4.55
CA HIS A 123 -4.80 -7.34 -4.71
C HIS A 123 -4.81 -6.03 -3.93
N TRP A 124 -3.78 -5.82 -3.13
CA TRP A 124 -3.62 -4.56 -2.40
C TRP A 124 -2.35 -3.83 -2.82
N VAL A 125 -2.43 -2.50 -2.80
CA VAL A 125 -1.31 -1.59 -3.05
C VAL A 125 -1.36 -0.49 -2.01
N VAL A 126 -0.19 -0.12 -1.48
CA VAL A 126 -0.05 1.01 -0.55
C VAL A 126 0.93 2.02 -1.09
N ASP A 127 0.57 3.29 -0.98
CA ASP A 127 1.39 4.44 -1.36
C ASP A 127 1.03 5.71 -0.54
N GLN A 128 1.58 6.87 -0.93
CA GLN A 128 1.27 8.19 -0.37
C GLN A 128 1.45 8.27 1.15
N GLY A 129 2.48 7.62 1.67
CA GLY A 129 2.77 7.63 3.10
C GLY A 129 3.12 9.03 3.63
N THR A 130 2.71 9.31 4.88
CA THR A 130 3.03 10.53 5.64
C THR A 130 3.66 10.17 6.99
N GLY A 131 4.26 11.16 7.66
CA GLY A 131 4.97 10.92 8.91
C GLY A 131 6.17 9.99 8.69
N ASP A 132 6.36 9.02 9.56
CA ASP A 132 7.43 8.01 9.40
C ASP A 132 7.13 6.99 8.30
N LEU A 133 5.92 7.03 7.71
CA LEU A 133 5.53 6.23 6.55
C LEU A 133 5.83 6.95 5.22
N ALA A 134 6.44 8.13 5.23
CA ALA A 134 6.87 8.79 4.00
C ALA A 134 7.79 7.85 3.19
N GLY A 135 7.48 7.71 1.89
CA GLY A 135 8.19 6.77 1.00
C GLY A 135 7.81 5.29 1.16
N LEU A 136 6.76 4.98 1.95
CA LEU A 136 6.21 3.63 2.00
C LEU A 136 5.57 3.27 0.65
N HIS A 137 5.96 2.11 0.13
CA HIS A 137 5.33 1.43 -0.99
C HIS A 137 5.11 -0.04 -0.61
N GLY A 138 4.11 -0.66 -1.21
CA GLY A 138 3.86 -2.06 -0.95
C GLY A 138 2.76 -2.62 -1.83
N GLN A 139 2.75 -3.94 -1.95
CA GLN A 139 1.74 -4.67 -2.69
C GLN A 139 1.67 -6.12 -2.24
N GLY A 140 0.53 -6.73 -2.49
CA GLY A 140 0.32 -8.14 -2.19
C GLY A 140 -1.08 -8.61 -2.55
N THR A 141 -1.46 -9.73 -1.94
CA THR A 141 -2.75 -10.38 -2.15
C THR A 141 -3.34 -10.87 -0.83
N THR A 142 -4.60 -11.27 -0.85
CA THR A 142 -5.21 -12.05 0.23
C THR A 142 -4.63 -13.47 0.28
N GLN A 143 -4.68 -14.06 1.46
CA GLN A 143 -4.30 -15.44 1.71
C GLN A 143 -5.55 -16.22 2.15
N GLY A 144 -6.13 -16.97 1.22
CA GLY A 144 -7.42 -17.64 1.43
C GLY A 144 -8.62 -16.74 1.12
N ASP A 145 -9.81 -17.26 1.38
CA ASP A 145 -11.05 -16.53 1.18
C ASP A 145 -11.35 -15.63 2.38
N ALA A 146 -12.05 -14.54 2.14
CA ALA A 146 -12.58 -13.70 3.23
C ALA A 146 -13.60 -14.49 4.04
N ILE A 147 -13.56 -14.34 5.37
CA ILE A 147 -14.53 -14.95 6.27
C ILE A 147 -15.62 -13.91 6.58
N GLU A 148 -16.80 -14.13 5.98
CA GLU A 148 -17.98 -13.31 6.20
C GLU A 148 -18.62 -13.64 7.56
N HIS A 149 -18.95 -12.61 8.33
CA HIS A 149 -19.60 -12.72 9.64
C HIS A 149 -21.04 -12.19 9.63
N GLY A 150 -21.44 -11.52 8.53
CA GLY A 150 -22.73 -10.89 8.36
C GLY A 150 -22.92 -9.62 9.21
N PRO A 151 -24.17 -9.15 9.38
CA PRO A 151 -24.46 -7.93 10.13
C PRO A 151 -24.01 -8.01 11.60
N GLY A 152 -23.41 -6.93 12.09
CA GLY A 152 -22.95 -6.81 13.47
C GLY A 152 -21.44 -6.86 13.61
N CYS A 153 -20.95 -6.92 14.84
CA CYS A 153 -19.52 -7.12 15.09
C CYS A 153 -19.10 -8.54 14.72
N PRO A 154 -17.96 -8.73 14.06
CA PRO A 154 -17.39 -10.05 13.84
C PRO A 154 -17.25 -10.82 15.15
N GLY A 155 -17.58 -12.11 15.13
CA GLY A 155 -17.73 -12.98 16.30
C GLY A 155 -16.51 -13.08 17.20
N SER A 156 -16.71 -13.69 18.35
CA SER A 156 -15.87 -13.80 19.54
C SER A 156 -14.36 -13.93 19.27
N GLY A 157 -13.62 -12.90 19.53
CA GLY A 157 -12.16 -12.81 19.40
C GLY A 157 -11.68 -11.44 18.93
N PHE A 158 -12.55 -10.70 18.28
CA PHE A 158 -12.31 -9.30 17.92
C PHE A 158 -13.10 -8.40 18.87
N ASP A 159 -12.39 -7.58 19.61
CA ASP A 159 -13.02 -6.53 20.39
C ASP A 159 -13.31 -5.36 19.44
N CYS A 160 -14.57 -5.23 18.99
CA CYS A 160 -15.00 -4.08 18.19
C CYS A 160 -14.83 -2.74 18.95
N THR A 161 -14.45 -2.77 20.23
CA THR A 161 -14.13 -1.57 21.00
C THR A 161 -12.75 -1.01 20.67
N ASP A 162 -11.82 -1.82 20.17
CA ASP A 162 -10.47 -1.40 19.82
C ASP A 162 -10.37 -0.76 18.43
N CYS A 163 -11.45 -0.82 17.64
CA CYS A 163 -11.54 -0.26 16.32
C CYS A 163 -12.53 0.92 16.28
N PRO A 164 -12.12 2.14 16.47
CA PRO A 164 -13.03 3.28 16.29
C PRO A 164 -13.28 3.54 14.78
N PRO A 165 -14.56 3.76 14.34
CA PRO A 165 -15.72 3.90 15.21
C PRO A 165 -16.74 2.77 15.02
N ALA A 166 -16.45 1.56 15.43
CA ALA A 166 -17.49 0.53 15.49
C ALA A 166 -18.53 0.85 16.58
N THR A 167 -19.07 2.04 16.57
CA THR A 167 -20.18 2.46 17.42
C THR A 167 -21.54 2.11 16.81
N GLY A 168 -21.58 1.15 15.89
CA GLY A 168 -22.78 0.71 15.21
C GLY A 168 -22.70 -0.75 14.79
N THR A 169 -23.85 -1.31 14.45
CA THR A 169 -23.92 -2.60 13.76
C THR A 169 -23.50 -2.36 12.32
N CYS A 170 -22.50 -3.10 11.84
CA CYS A 170 -22.18 -3.15 10.43
C CYS A 170 -23.34 -3.75 9.63
N ASP A 171 -23.53 -3.33 8.39
CA ASP A 171 -24.45 -4.00 7.47
C ASP A 171 -23.87 -5.34 7.05
N ASP A 172 -22.54 -5.39 6.93
CA ASP A 172 -21.77 -6.60 6.77
C ASP A 172 -20.39 -6.48 7.40
N SER A 173 -19.76 -7.61 7.71
CA SER A 173 -18.42 -7.65 8.31
C SER A 173 -17.63 -8.87 7.85
N PHE A 174 -16.32 -8.69 7.73
CA PHE A 174 -15.40 -9.69 7.21
C PHE A 174 -14.11 -9.76 8.02
N THR A 175 -13.46 -10.90 7.99
CA THR A 175 -12.05 -11.04 8.39
C THR A 175 -11.26 -11.49 7.17
N VAL A 176 -10.14 -10.82 6.90
CA VAL A 176 -9.32 -11.07 5.72
C VAL A 176 -7.85 -11.15 6.11
N ASP A 177 -7.14 -12.16 5.63
CA ASP A 177 -5.71 -12.33 5.78
C ASP A 177 -4.97 -11.85 4.52
N TYR A 178 -3.87 -11.12 4.72
CA TYR A 178 -3.07 -10.52 3.65
C TYR A 178 -1.61 -10.95 3.72
N THR A 179 -1.01 -11.10 2.56
CA THR A 179 0.43 -11.33 2.42
C THR A 179 1.00 -10.48 1.28
N GLY A 180 2.26 -10.11 1.37
CA GLY A 180 2.91 -9.32 0.33
C GLY A 180 4.27 -8.81 0.73
N GLN A 181 4.62 -7.65 0.21
CA GLN A 181 5.89 -6.99 0.46
C GLN A 181 5.70 -5.48 0.56
N ILE A 182 6.49 -4.86 1.42
CA ILE A 182 6.57 -3.41 1.56
C ILE A 182 8.04 -2.98 1.43
N ASP A 183 8.26 -1.74 1.04
CA ASP A 183 9.55 -1.08 1.13
C ASP A 183 9.38 0.39 1.52
N PHE A 184 10.49 1.01 1.91
CA PHE A 184 10.54 2.44 2.19
C PHE A 184 11.57 3.06 1.27
N ALA A 185 11.11 3.76 0.25
CA ALA A 185 12.00 4.51 -0.64
C ALA A 185 12.78 5.56 0.15
N PRO A 186 14.09 5.72 -0.13
CA PRO A 186 14.94 6.71 0.53
C PRO A 186 14.58 8.16 0.14
#